data_33a3379049bb5255ade158d46f46ca97
#
_entry.id   33a3379049bb5255ade158d46f46ca97
#
_cell.length_a   1.000
_cell.length_b   1.000
_cell.length_c   1.000
_cell.angle_alpha   90.00
_cell.angle_beta   90.00
_cell.angle_gamma   90.00
#
_symmetry.space_group_name_H-M   'P 1'
#
loop_
_entity.id
_entity.type
_entity.pdbx_description
1 polymer ?
#
loop_
_entity_poly.entity_id
_entity_poly.type
_entity_poly.pdbx_seq_one_letter_code
_entity_poly.pdbx_strand_id
1 'polypeptide(L)'
;MVSLDQLSLPRQLDMVFKELDEELKGMDSGIVFVQIRNNVIGKFGIKHYPVQLRSEIHPATGLTEMQRVSFRQMALETLKLKRHWTHGEITYDFGVRQGMIVVDATLESNYNLASLMIRYPRNTYQEKTSG
;
A
#
# COMPACT_ATOMS: atom_id res chain seq x y z
N MET A 1 11.35 -23.41 -3.21
CA MET A 1 10.39 -22.33 -3.09
C MET A 1 10.98 -21.24 -2.22
N VAL A 2 10.97 -20.02 -2.70
CA VAL A 2 11.50 -18.89 -1.96
C VAL A 2 10.41 -18.37 -1.03
N SER A 3 10.71 -18.19 0.26
CA SER A 3 9.72 -17.66 1.18
C SER A 3 9.60 -16.13 0.98
N LEU A 4 8.47 -15.56 1.37
CA LEU A 4 8.20 -14.13 1.15
C LEU A 4 9.23 -13.23 1.82
N ASP A 5 9.74 -13.61 2.99
CA ASP A 5 10.72 -12.80 3.69
C ASP A 5 12.09 -12.78 3.00
N GLN A 6 12.33 -13.67 2.03
CA GLN A 6 13.55 -13.67 1.24
C GLN A 6 13.43 -12.79 -0.01
N LEU A 7 12.23 -12.31 -0.33
CA LEU A 7 12.03 -11.40 -1.45
C LEU A 7 12.15 -9.97 -0.96
N SER A 8 12.75 -9.12 -1.77
CA SER A 8 12.79 -7.70 -1.44
C SER A 8 11.40 -7.12 -1.46
N LEU A 9 11.17 -6.08 -0.70
CA LEU A 9 9.87 -5.42 -0.66
C LEU A 9 9.43 -4.92 -2.04
N PRO A 10 10.31 -4.33 -2.88
CA PRO A 10 9.91 -3.95 -4.24
C PRO A 10 9.44 -5.14 -5.08
N ARG A 11 10.05 -6.31 -4.94
CA ARG A 11 9.61 -7.50 -5.66
C ARG A 11 8.24 -7.97 -5.19
N GLN A 12 8.00 -7.90 -3.89
CA GLN A 12 6.69 -8.24 -3.33
C GLN A 12 5.61 -7.30 -3.87
N LEU A 13 5.91 -6.00 -3.92
CA LEU A 13 4.96 -5.03 -4.44
C LEU A 13 4.69 -5.24 -5.93
N ASP A 14 5.71 -5.62 -6.69
CA ASP A 14 5.53 -5.96 -8.09
C ASP A 14 4.57 -7.15 -8.25
N MET A 15 4.68 -8.15 -7.40
CA MET A 15 3.76 -9.29 -7.39
C MET A 15 2.33 -8.87 -7.07
N VAL A 16 2.17 -7.93 -6.12
CA VAL A 16 0.86 -7.39 -5.77
C VAL A 16 0.20 -6.76 -7.01
N PHE A 17 0.94 -5.91 -7.72
CA PHE A 17 0.38 -5.23 -8.89
C PHE A 17 0.09 -6.21 -10.04
N LYS A 18 0.85 -7.28 -10.16
CA LYS A 18 0.54 -8.32 -11.14
C LYS A 18 -0.76 -9.03 -10.79
N GLU A 19 -0.98 -9.32 -9.51
CA GLU A 19 -2.21 -9.95 -9.07
C GLU A 19 -3.41 -9.04 -9.27
N LEU A 20 -3.25 -7.73 -9.07
CA LEU A 20 -4.32 -6.77 -9.19
C LEU A 20 -4.57 -6.31 -10.64
N ASP A 21 -3.72 -6.71 -11.58
CA ASP A 21 -3.75 -6.18 -12.93
C ASP A 21 -5.09 -6.39 -13.63
N GLU A 22 -5.69 -7.57 -13.50
CA GLU A 22 -6.97 -7.85 -14.14
C GLU A 22 -8.08 -6.96 -13.60
N GLU A 23 -8.09 -6.71 -12.30
CA GLU A 23 -9.12 -5.85 -11.71
C GLU A 23 -8.90 -4.39 -12.14
N LEU A 24 -7.66 -3.94 -12.21
CA LEU A 24 -7.33 -2.58 -12.63
C LEU A 24 -7.71 -2.31 -14.08
N LYS A 25 -7.75 -3.33 -14.93
CA LYS A 25 -8.21 -3.18 -16.31
C LYS A 25 -9.66 -2.70 -16.40
N GLY A 26 -10.45 -2.97 -15.40
CA GLY A 26 -11.86 -2.56 -15.35
C GLY A 26 -12.13 -1.33 -14.52
N MET A 27 -11.09 -0.64 -14.05
CA MET A 27 -11.24 0.51 -13.17
C MET A 27 -10.52 1.72 -13.74
N ASP A 28 -11.09 2.90 -13.59
CA ASP A 28 -10.40 4.15 -13.92
C ASP A 28 -10.09 4.98 -12.67
N SER A 29 -10.58 4.57 -11.52
CA SER A 29 -10.29 5.23 -10.24
C SER A 29 -10.55 4.25 -9.09
N GLY A 30 -9.95 4.49 -7.96
CA GLY A 30 -10.12 3.67 -6.77
C GLY A 30 -8.95 3.80 -5.83
N ILE A 31 -8.83 2.84 -4.92
CA ILE A 31 -7.77 2.83 -3.93
C ILE A 31 -7.14 1.45 -3.89
N VAL A 32 -5.84 1.39 -4.08
CA VAL A 32 -5.05 0.18 -3.84
C VAL A 32 -4.40 0.33 -2.46
N PHE A 33 -4.44 -0.70 -1.64
CA PHE A 33 -3.77 -0.67 -0.34
C PHE A 33 -2.89 -1.90 -0.14
N VAL A 34 -1.79 -1.71 0.58
CA VAL A 34 -0.91 -2.81 0.99
C VAL A 34 -0.56 -2.62 2.45
N GLN A 35 -0.66 -3.69 3.21
CA GLN A 35 -0.26 -3.71 4.62
C GLN A 35 1.08 -4.42 4.73
N ILE A 36 2.03 -3.79 5.42
CA ILE A 36 3.40 -4.27 5.52
C ILE A 36 3.73 -4.53 6.96
N ARG A 37 4.35 -5.70 7.23
CA ARG A 37 4.81 -6.06 8.55
C ARG A 37 6.20 -6.68 8.42
N ASN A 38 7.17 -6.07 9.07
CA ASN A 38 8.56 -6.56 9.04
C ASN A 38 9.06 -6.78 7.61
N ASN A 39 8.83 -5.79 6.74
CA ASN A 39 9.23 -5.82 5.33
C ASN A 39 8.56 -6.93 4.51
N VAL A 40 7.44 -7.46 4.99
CA VAL A 40 6.65 -8.45 4.26
C VAL A 40 5.25 -7.90 4.04
N ILE A 41 4.80 -7.93 2.79
CA ILE A 41 3.44 -7.54 2.47
C ILE A 41 2.51 -8.69 2.85
N GLY A 42 1.56 -8.39 3.71
CA GLY A 42 0.50 -9.33 4.08
C GLY A 42 -0.76 -9.03 3.29
N LYS A 43 -1.73 -8.40 3.94
CA LYS A 43 -2.99 -8.08 3.29
C LYS A 43 -2.80 -6.96 2.26
N PHE A 44 -3.41 -7.13 1.10
CA PHE A 44 -3.47 -6.09 0.08
C PHE A 44 -4.78 -6.21 -0.66
N GLY A 45 -5.16 -5.17 -1.35
CA GLY A 45 -6.42 -5.21 -2.09
C GLY A 45 -6.73 -3.90 -2.78
N ILE A 46 -7.95 -3.85 -3.32
CA ILE A 46 -8.48 -2.69 -4.01
C ILE A 46 -9.81 -2.33 -3.38
N LYS A 47 -10.01 -1.03 -3.17
CA LYS A 47 -11.32 -0.50 -2.81
C LYS A 47 -11.84 0.27 -4.00
N HIS A 48 -13.06 -0.06 -4.40
CA HIS A 48 -13.74 0.69 -5.44
C HIS A 48 -14.47 1.86 -4.78
N TYR A 49 -14.51 3.00 -5.46
CA TYR A 49 -15.32 4.10 -4.97
C TYR A 49 -16.78 3.73 -5.03
N PRO A 50 -17.61 4.29 -4.16
CA PRO A 50 -19.04 4.02 -4.19
C PRO A 50 -19.64 4.30 -5.57
N VAL A 51 -20.45 3.37 -6.05
CA VAL A 51 -21.13 3.50 -7.31
C VAL A 51 -22.58 3.91 -7.04
N GLN A 52 -22.99 5.03 -7.62
CA GLN A 52 -24.37 5.44 -7.51
C GLN A 52 -25.20 4.62 -8.48
N LEU A 53 -26.14 3.85 -7.95
CA LEU A 53 -26.99 3.01 -8.79
C LEU A 53 -28.08 3.84 -9.42
N ARG A 54 -28.09 3.91 -10.74
CA ARG A 54 -29.09 4.60 -11.54
C ARG A 54 -29.59 3.66 -12.61
N SER A 55 -30.68 4.05 -13.29
CA SER A 55 -31.20 3.24 -14.40
C SER A 55 -30.22 3.18 -15.57
N GLU A 56 -29.33 4.16 -15.69
CA GLU A 56 -28.28 4.16 -16.70
C GLU A 56 -26.94 4.18 -15.97
N ILE A 57 -26.18 3.08 -16.10
CA ILE A 57 -24.85 2.98 -15.52
C ILE A 57 -23.87 2.89 -16.67
N HIS A 58 -22.94 3.83 -16.72
CA HIS A 58 -21.85 3.78 -17.68
C HIS A 58 -20.69 3.01 -17.07
N PRO A 59 -20.25 1.91 -17.68
CA PRO A 59 -19.12 1.15 -17.14
C PRO A 59 -17.84 1.99 -17.16
N ALA A 60 -16.96 1.74 -16.22
CA ALA A 60 -15.66 2.39 -16.18
C ALA A 60 -14.86 2.03 -17.43
N THR A 61 -14.07 3.00 -17.93
CA THR A 61 -13.25 2.78 -19.10
C THR A 61 -12.09 1.83 -18.84
N GLY A 62 -11.61 1.80 -17.63
CA GLY A 62 -10.49 0.97 -17.23
C GLY A 62 -9.13 1.62 -17.52
N LEU A 63 -8.11 1.18 -16.81
CA LEU A 63 -6.76 1.68 -17.03
C LEU A 63 -6.14 0.96 -18.23
N THR A 64 -5.45 1.73 -19.08
CA THR A 64 -4.69 1.16 -20.18
C THR A 64 -3.44 0.46 -19.64
N GLU A 65 -2.77 -0.32 -20.47
CA GLU A 65 -1.53 -0.96 -20.09
C GLU A 65 -0.48 0.07 -19.65
N MET A 66 -0.32 1.16 -20.41
CA MET A 66 0.63 2.21 -20.05
C MET A 66 0.31 2.83 -18.71
N GLN A 67 -0.98 3.06 -18.43
CA GLN A 67 -1.40 3.61 -17.14
C GLN A 67 -1.12 2.62 -16.01
N ARG A 68 -1.36 1.34 -16.21
CA ARG A 68 -1.07 0.31 -15.19
C ARG A 68 0.42 0.19 -14.92
N VAL A 69 1.24 0.22 -15.96
CA VAL A 69 2.70 0.20 -15.81
C VAL A 69 3.19 1.44 -15.07
N SER A 70 2.67 2.61 -15.44
CA SER A 70 3.02 3.87 -14.76
C SER A 70 2.62 3.84 -13.29
N PHE A 71 1.43 3.32 -12.98
CA PHE A 71 0.95 3.18 -11.61
C PHE A 71 1.92 2.31 -10.79
N ARG A 72 2.27 1.13 -11.32
CA ARG A 72 3.20 0.23 -10.65
C ARG A 72 4.54 0.90 -10.37
N GLN A 73 5.08 1.63 -11.35
CA GLN A 73 6.34 2.32 -11.18
C GLN A 73 6.28 3.39 -10.11
N MET A 74 5.19 4.17 -10.07
CA MET A 74 5.00 5.16 -9.03
C MET A 74 4.87 4.51 -7.65
N ALA A 75 4.18 3.39 -7.58
CA ALA A 75 4.03 2.65 -6.32
C ALA A 75 5.38 2.15 -5.81
N LEU A 76 6.22 1.62 -6.70
CA LEU A 76 7.57 1.17 -6.32
C LEU A 76 8.42 2.32 -5.79
N GLU A 77 8.28 3.52 -6.35
CA GLU A 77 9.00 4.69 -5.87
C GLU A 77 8.62 5.07 -4.43
N THR A 78 7.38 4.84 -4.03
CA THR A 78 6.94 5.20 -2.68
C THR A 78 7.67 4.38 -1.60
N LEU A 79 8.15 3.19 -1.93
CA LEU A 79 8.88 2.37 -0.97
C LEU A 79 10.19 3.02 -0.55
N LYS A 80 10.73 3.93 -1.36
CA LYS A 80 11.97 4.62 -1.05
C LYS A 80 11.78 5.76 -0.06
N LEU A 81 10.52 6.14 0.20
CA LEU A 81 10.21 7.25 1.09
C LEU A 81 10.36 6.88 2.56
N LYS A 82 10.43 5.60 2.87
CA LYS A 82 10.59 5.13 4.23
C LYS A 82 11.62 4.01 4.26
N ARG A 83 12.57 4.12 5.18
CA ARG A 83 13.72 3.21 5.24
C ARG A 83 13.39 1.82 5.75
N HIS A 84 12.56 1.74 6.79
CA HIS A 84 12.19 0.48 7.40
C HIS A 84 10.67 0.37 7.53
N TRP A 85 10.16 -0.79 7.18
CA TRP A 85 8.73 -1.06 7.26
C TRP A 85 8.49 -2.14 8.33
N THR A 86 8.32 -1.72 9.58
CA THR A 86 7.99 -2.65 10.65
C THR A 86 6.50 -2.98 10.66
N HIS A 87 5.66 -1.96 10.80
CA HIS A 87 4.22 -2.09 10.68
C HIS A 87 3.71 -0.85 9.98
N GLY A 88 3.07 -1.03 8.86
CA GLY A 88 2.54 0.12 8.15
C GLY A 88 1.59 -0.26 7.04
N GLU A 89 1.07 0.76 6.41
CA GLU A 89 0.16 0.59 5.29
C GLU A 89 0.45 1.69 4.29
N ILE A 90 0.40 1.35 3.03
CA ILE A 90 0.42 2.34 1.96
C ILE A 90 -0.91 2.28 1.25
N THR A 91 -1.51 3.44 1.07
CA THR A 91 -2.77 3.59 0.35
C THR A 91 -2.49 4.43 -0.88
N TYR A 92 -2.86 3.91 -2.05
CA TYR A 92 -2.69 4.60 -3.32
C TYR A 92 -4.07 4.97 -3.85
N ASP A 93 -4.41 6.25 -3.78
CA ASP A 93 -5.67 6.75 -4.31
C ASP A 93 -5.40 7.18 -5.75
N PHE A 94 -5.99 6.50 -6.72
CA PHE A 94 -5.66 6.71 -8.12
C PHE A 94 -6.87 7.15 -8.95
N GLY A 95 -6.59 7.86 -10.01
CA GLY A 95 -7.57 8.28 -10.99
C GLY A 95 -6.88 8.64 -12.29
N VAL A 96 -7.64 9.04 -13.28
CA VAL A 96 -7.12 9.44 -14.58
C VAL A 96 -7.54 10.88 -14.84
N ARG A 97 -6.58 11.71 -15.23
CA ARG A 97 -6.84 13.09 -15.63
C ARG A 97 -6.14 13.34 -16.96
N GLN A 98 -6.90 13.75 -17.95
CA GLN A 98 -6.35 14.05 -19.28
C GLN A 98 -5.51 12.89 -19.83
N GLY A 99 -6.02 11.67 -19.66
CA GLY A 99 -5.35 10.47 -20.14
C GLY A 99 -4.17 10.01 -19.32
N MET A 100 -3.79 10.73 -18.26
CA MET A 100 -2.68 10.39 -17.41
C MET A 100 -3.15 9.86 -16.06
N ILE A 101 -2.49 8.85 -15.57
CA ILE A 101 -2.80 8.35 -14.23
C ILE A 101 -2.25 9.30 -13.17
N VAL A 102 -3.07 9.59 -12.17
CA VAL A 102 -2.70 10.42 -11.03
C VAL A 102 -2.82 9.55 -9.80
N VAL A 103 -1.79 9.53 -8.97
CA VAL A 103 -1.76 8.68 -7.77
C VAL A 103 -1.37 9.52 -6.56
N ASP A 104 -2.21 9.48 -5.52
CA ASP A 104 -1.87 10.08 -4.24
C ASP A 104 -1.55 8.95 -3.28
N ALA A 105 -0.33 8.89 -2.80
CA ALA A 105 0.09 7.86 -1.88
C ALA A 105 0.10 8.36 -0.45
N THR A 106 -0.52 7.61 0.45
CA THR A 106 -0.51 7.90 1.87
C THR A 106 0.24 6.77 2.57
N LEU A 107 1.27 7.13 3.32
CA LEU A 107 2.06 6.17 4.08
C LEU A 107 1.68 6.28 5.55
N GLU A 108 1.36 5.14 6.15
CA GLU A 108 1.02 5.08 7.55
C GLU A 108 2.01 4.17 8.25
N SER A 109 2.50 4.59 9.41
CA SER A 109 3.36 3.76 10.25
C SER A 109 2.65 3.53 11.57
N ASN A 110 2.60 2.27 11.99
CA ASN A 110 1.94 1.90 13.23
C ASN A 110 2.96 1.35 14.22
N TYR A 111 2.79 1.73 15.45
CA TYR A 111 3.67 1.34 16.53
C TYR A 111 2.88 0.69 17.64
N ASN A 112 3.49 -0.29 18.28
CA ASN A 112 2.85 -0.99 19.38
C ASN A 112 3.67 -0.79 20.65
N LEU A 113 3.06 -0.26 21.68
CA LEU A 113 3.74 0.03 22.94
C LEU A 113 4.29 -1.25 23.60
N ALA A 114 3.57 -2.36 23.49
CA ALA A 114 4.05 -3.62 24.04
C ALA A 114 5.34 -4.06 23.37
N SER A 115 5.45 -3.89 22.04
CA SER A 115 6.69 -4.21 21.32
C SER A 115 7.84 -3.29 21.75
N LEU A 116 7.52 -2.04 22.01
CA LEU A 116 8.50 -1.09 22.50
C LEU A 116 9.02 -1.51 23.86
N MET A 117 8.14 -1.95 24.75
CA MET A 117 8.53 -2.40 26.09
C MET A 117 9.39 -3.64 26.05
N ILE A 118 9.20 -4.50 25.06
CA ILE A 118 10.03 -5.68 24.87
C ILE A 118 11.45 -5.29 24.43
N ARG A 119 11.56 -4.33 23.50
CA ARG A 119 12.87 -3.90 22.99
C ARG A 119 13.69 -3.13 23.99
N TYR A 120 13.03 -2.41 24.89
CA TYR A 120 13.74 -1.61 25.88
C TYR A 120 13.48 -2.20 27.26
N PRO A 121 14.51 -2.60 27.98
CA PRO A 121 14.35 -3.15 29.32
C PRO A 121 13.55 -2.20 30.22
N ARG A 122 12.80 -2.78 31.12
CA ARG A 122 11.96 -2.03 32.03
C ARG A 122 12.70 -0.91 32.78
N ASN A 123 13.92 -1.18 33.20
CA ASN A 123 14.70 -0.18 33.90
C ASN A 123 15.07 1.04 33.06
N THR A 124 15.00 0.95 31.74
CA THR A 124 15.26 2.06 30.85
C THR A 124 14.13 3.08 30.91
N TYR A 125 12.92 2.60 31.18
CA TYR A 125 11.75 3.45 31.24
C TYR A 125 11.26 3.68 32.67
N GLN A 126 12.01 3.23 33.65
CA GLN A 126 11.65 3.56 35.00
C GLN A 126 11.79 5.02 35.12
N GLU A 127 10.65 5.68 35.30
CA GLU A 127 10.69 7.05 35.55
C GLU A 127 11.56 7.29 36.73
N LYS A 128 12.45 8.18 36.61
CA LYS A 128 13.12 8.68 37.73
C LYS A 128 12.14 9.55 38.41
N THR A 129 11.18 8.90 38.91
CA THR A 129 10.35 9.63 39.75
C THR A 129 11.04 9.77 40.97
N SER A 130 12.01 10.21 41.03
CA SER A 130 12.43 10.50 42.22
C SER A 130 11.87 11.51 42.74
N GLY A 131 11.00 11.32 42.86
CA GLY A 131 10.42 12.31 43.66
C GLY A 131 11.31 12.40 44.30
#